data_1e1fd457777902d6d05b40ee2f86c743
#
_entry.id   1e1fd457777902d6d05b40ee2f86c743
#
_cell.length_a   1.000
_cell.length_b   1.000
_cell.length_c   1.000
_cell.angle_alpha   90.00
_cell.angle_beta   90.00
_cell.angle_gamma   90.00
#
_symmetry.space_group_name_H-M   'P 1'
#
loop_
_entity.id
_entity.type
_entity.pdbx_description
1 polymer ?
#
loop_
_entity_poly.entity_id
_entity_poly.type
_entity_poly.pdbx_seq_one_letter_code
_entity_poly.pdbx_strand_id
1 'polypeptide(L)'
;EERREETDRANQYVRRAVEFIQRNYCNPIRVTDVADYVCVNRSYLYTLFQKSLGMSPQQFLAAYRLTKAAEMLMVPHLPVESIALSCGYQDPLVFSKAFRQMKGVSPTMYRKQIQQDENRVNREHLKQVEEFISRVGRLELGGEP
;
A
#
# COMPACT_ATOMS: atom_id res chain seq x y z
N GLU A 1 -18.83 17.42 -25.62
CA GLU A 1 -19.82 17.02 -24.60
C GLU A 1 -19.97 15.51 -24.53
N GLU A 2 -20.15 14.81 -25.64
CA GLU A 2 -20.24 13.35 -25.67
C GLU A 2 -18.98 12.66 -25.12
N ARG A 3 -17.80 13.18 -25.48
CA ARG A 3 -16.52 12.67 -24.97
C ARG A 3 -16.38 12.85 -23.47
N ARG A 4 -16.89 13.95 -22.95
CA ARG A 4 -16.85 14.25 -21.52
C ARG A 4 -17.74 13.28 -20.75
N GLU A 5 -18.95 13.04 -21.25
CA GLU A 5 -19.89 12.08 -20.65
C GLU A 5 -19.34 10.66 -20.67
N GLU A 6 -18.71 10.23 -21.78
CA GLU A 6 -18.09 8.91 -21.89
C GLU A 6 -16.92 8.78 -20.94
N THR A 7 -16.09 9.81 -20.82
CA THR A 7 -14.95 9.82 -19.89
C THR A 7 -15.43 9.77 -18.45
N ASP A 8 -16.45 10.54 -18.11
CA ASP A 8 -17.03 10.56 -16.76
C ASP A 8 -17.61 9.20 -16.40
N ARG A 9 -18.30 8.55 -17.36
CA ARG A 9 -18.86 7.22 -17.18
C ARG A 9 -17.76 6.16 -16.99
N ALA A 10 -16.73 6.25 -17.82
CA ALA A 10 -15.56 5.36 -17.72
C ALA A 10 -14.87 5.51 -16.36
N ASN A 11 -14.69 6.74 -15.89
CA ASN A 11 -14.08 7.02 -14.59
C ASN A 11 -14.95 6.48 -13.43
N GLN A 12 -16.28 6.53 -13.56
CA GLN A 12 -17.18 5.95 -12.56
C GLN A 12 -17.02 4.43 -12.48
N TYR A 13 -16.89 3.75 -13.60
CA TYR A 13 -16.65 2.30 -13.61
C TYR A 13 -15.33 1.96 -12.90
N VAL A 14 -14.26 2.67 -13.21
CA VAL A 14 -12.96 2.45 -12.58
C VAL A 14 -13.05 2.73 -11.08
N ARG A 15 -13.69 3.81 -10.68
CA ARG A 15 -13.86 4.17 -9.26
C ARG A 15 -14.60 3.08 -8.50
N ARG A 16 -15.70 2.57 -9.05
CA ARG A 16 -16.49 1.51 -8.44
C ARG A 16 -15.70 0.21 -8.33
N ALA A 17 -14.92 -0.10 -9.36
CA ALA A 17 -14.04 -1.27 -9.36
C ALA A 17 -12.96 -1.16 -8.28
N VAL A 18 -12.32 0.00 -8.16
CA VAL A 18 -11.31 0.28 -7.14
C VAL A 18 -11.92 0.16 -5.74
N GLU A 19 -13.09 0.73 -5.52
CA GLU A 19 -13.79 0.64 -4.23
C GLU A 19 -14.11 -0.81 -3.86
N PHE A 20 -14.56 -1.60 -4.84
CA PHE A 20 -14.82 -3.03 -4.63
C PHE A 20 -13.54 -3.77 -4.21
N ILE A 21 -12.44 -3.50 -4.89
CA ILE A 21 -11.14 -4.10 -4.57
C ILE A 21 -10.70 -3.69 -3.15
N GLN A 22 -10.84 -2.42 -2.80
CA GLN A 22 -10.47 -1.92 -1.48
C GLN A 22 -11.25 -2.59 -0.36
N ARG A 23 -12.53 -2.91 -0.62
CA ARG A 23 -13.39 -3.56 0.38
C ARG A 23 -13.22 -5.07 0.45
N ASN A 24 -12.71 -5.70 -0.61
CA ASN A 24 -12.72 -7.15 -0.76
C ASN A 24 -11.34 -7.77 -1.04
N TYR A 25 -10.27 -6.99 -1.00
CA TYR A 25 -8.93 -7.50 -1.35
C TYR A 25 -8.48 -8.65 -0.45
N CYS A 26 -8.94 -8.69 0.79
CA CYS A 26 -8.62 -9.75 1.75
C CYS A 26 -9.35 -11.07 1.45
N ASN A 27 -10.34 -11.04 0.58
CA ASN A 27 -11.10 -12.21 0.16
C ASN A 27 -10.51 -12.77 -1.15
N PRO A 28 -10.77 -14.04 -1.49
CA PRO A 28 -10.26 -14.63 -2.72
C PRO A 28 -11.06 -14.18 -3.96
N ILE A 29 -11.06 -12.87 -4.21
CA ILE A 29 -11.74 -12.31 -5.38
C ILE A 29 -10.90 -12.47 -6.63
N ARG A 30 -11.58 -12.56 -7.77
CA ARG A 30 -10.97 -12.59 -9.11
C ARG A 30 -11.38 -11.34 -9.87
N VAL A 31 -10.65 -11.05 -10.95
CA VAL A 31 -11.00 -9.93 -11.82
C VAL A 31 -12.42 -10.07 -12.38
N THR A 32 -12.86 -11.32 -12.64
CA THR A 32 -14.24 -11.58 -13.06
C THR A 32 -15.28 -11.08 -12.04
N ASP A 33 -14.99 -11.24 -10.75
CA ASP A 33 -15.88 -10.75 -9.68
C ASP A 33 -15.96 -9.21 -9.69
N VAL A 34 -14.84 -8.55 -9.95
CA VAL A 34 -14.79 -7.09 -10.07
C VAL A 34 -15.62 -6.62 -11.27
N ALA A 35 -15.43 -7.27 -12.41
CA ALA A 35 -16.16 -6.94 -13.64
C ALA A 35 -17.67 -7.16 -13.47
N ASP A 36 -18.05 -8.26 -12.84
CA ASP A 36 -19.46 -8.57 -12.54
C ASP A 36 -20.10 -7.53 -11.62
N TYR A 37 -19.35 -7.11 -10.60
CA TYR A 37 -19.85 -6.08 -9.66
C TYR A 37 -20.12 -4.76 -10.38
N VAL A 38 -19.23 -4.38 -11.30
CA VAL A 38 -19.34 -3.12 -12.05
C VAL A 38 -20.30 -3.25 -13.24
N CYS A 39 -20.69 -4.47 -13.60
CA CYS A 39 -21.58 -4.78 -14.72
C CYS A 39 -20.96 -4.50 -16.08
N VAL A 40 -19.66 -4.78 -16.23
CA VAL A 40 -18.96 -4.72 -17.50
C VAL A 40 -18.23 -6.03 -17.76
N ASN A 41 -17.84 -6.27 -19.02
CA ASN A 41 -17.04 -7.46 -19.31
C ASN A 41 -15.57 -7.21 -18.95
N ARG A 42 -14.80 -8.31 -18.83
CA ARG A 42 -13.40 -8.26 -18.43
C ARG A 42 -12.54 -7.43 -19.37
N SER A 43 -12.78 -7.58 -20.68
CA SER A 43 -12.00 -6.86 -21.71
C SER A 43 -12.20 -5.36 -21.62
N TYR A 44 -13.42 -4.93 -21.40
CA TYR A 44 -13.73 -3.52 -21.24
C TYR A 44 -13.12 -2.96 -19.94
N LEU A 45 -13.23 -3.71 -18.86
CA LEU A 45 -12.62 -3.33 -17.58
C LEU A 45 -11.10 -3.17 -17.72
N TYR A 46 -10.45 -4.10 -18.42
CA TYR A 46 -9.02 -4.03 -18.73
C TYR A 46 -8.68 -2.71 -19.46
N THR A 47 -9.44 -2.41 -20.53
CA THR A 47 -9.25 -1.18 -21.30
C THR A 47 -9.39 0.06 -20.43
N LEU A 48 -10.41 0.10 -19.58
CA LEU A 48 -10.66 1.23 -18.67
C LEU A 48 -9.50 1.42 -17.69
N PHE A 49 -9.02 0.33 -17.10
CA PHE A 49 -7.90 0.38 -16.15
C PHE A 49 -6.62 0.85 -16.82
N GLN A 50 -6.33 0.35 -18.02
CA GLN A 50 -5.14 0.78 -18.77
C GLN A 50 -5.18 2.27 -19.07
N LYS A 51 -6.31 2.80 -19.49
CA LYS A 51 -6.47 4.22 -19.79
C LYS A 51 -6.38 5.10 -18.56
N SER A 52 -7.02 4.69 -17.46
CA SER A 52 -7.13 5.52 -16.25
C SER A 52 -5.92 5.36 -15.32
N LEU A 53 -5.38 4.15 -15.18
CA LEU A 53 -4.37 3.83 -14.17
C LEU A 53 -3.07 3.29 -14.75
N GLY A 54 -3.01 3.03 -16.06
CA GLY A 54 -1.80 2.50 -16.70
C GLY A 54 -1.47 1.06 -16.30
N MET A 55 -2.41 0.32 -15.74
CA MET A 55 -2.22 -1.07 -15.33
C MET A 55 -3.51 -1.85 -15.50
N SER A 56 -3.40 -3.20 -15.54
CA SER A 56 -4.57 -4.07 -15.60
C SER A 56 -5.26 -4.15 -14.23
N PRO A 57 -6.55 -4.57 -14.20
CA PRO A 57 -7.23 -4.82 -12.93
C PRO A 57 -6.51 -5.84 -12.06
N GLN A 58 -5.94 -6.88 -12.65
CA GLN A 58 -5.18 -7.90 -11.93
C GLN A 58 -3.92 -7.32 -11.30
N GLN A 59 -3.19 -6.48 -12.03
CA GLN A 59 -2.02 -5.79 -11.52
C GLN A 59 -2.39 -4.84 -10.38
N PHE A 60 -3.50 -4.14 -10.52
CA PHE A 60 -4.00 -3.25 -9.48
C PHE A 60 -4.35 -4.02 -8.20
N LEU A 61 -5.06 -5.14 -8.33
CA LEU A 61 -5.41 -5.98 -7.18
C LEU A 61 -4.16 -6.48 -6.46
N ALA A 62 -3.19 -6.98 -7.22
CA ALA A 62 -1.92 -7.46 -6.66
C ALA A 62 -1.17 -6.32 -5.96
N ALA A 63 -1.06 -5.16 -6.61
CA ALA A 63 -0.38 -4.00 -6.03
C ALA A 63 -1.07 -3.53 -4.74
N TYR A 64 -2.38 -3.53 -4.72
CA TYR A 64 -3.15 -3.13 -3.54
C TYR A 64 -2.91 -4.11 -2.38
N ARG A 65 -3.00 -5.42 -2.64
CA ARG A 65 -2.73 -6.46 -1.65
C ARG A 65 -1.34 -6.34 -1.05
N LEU A 66 -0.34 -6.16 -1.92
CA LEU A 66 1.07 -6.09 -1.48
C LEU A 66 1.37 -4.78 -0.75
N THR A 67 0.72 -3.69 -1.10
CA THR A 67 0.84 -2.42 -0.38
C THR A 67 0.28 -2.56 1.03
N LYS A 68 -0.87 -3.22 1.18
CA LYS A 68 -1.43 -3.51 2.50
C LYS A 68 -0.54 -4.44 3.31
N ALA A 69 0.06 -5.42 2.67
CA ALA A 69 1.04 -6.31 3.31
C ALA A 69 2.26 -5.54 3.82
N ALA A 70 2.76 -4.59 3.03
CA ALA A 70 3.89 -3.75 3.43
C ALA A 70 3.56 -2.95 4.69
N GLU A 71 2.34 -2.41 4.78
CA GLU A 71 1.87 -1.72 6.00
C GLU A 71 1.83 -2.66 7.20
N MET A 72 1.33 -3.88 7.02
CA MET A 72 1.25 -4.88 8.10
C MET A 72 2.62 -5.36 8.57
N LEU A 73 3.61 -5.38 7.67
CA LEU A 73 4.98 -5.74 8.03
C LEU A 73 5.63 -4.75 9.00
N MET A 74 5.10 -3.54 9.10
CA MET A 74 5.55 -2.54 10.08
C MET A 74 5.16 -2.91 11.51
N VAL A 75 4.20 -3.80 11.70
CA VAL A 75 3.82 -4.31 13.02
C VAL A 75 4.85 -5.36 13.45
N PRO A 76 5.62 -5.11 14.54
CA PRO A 76 6.63 -6.06 14.99
C PRO A 76 6.01 -7.41 15.37
N HIS A 77 6.69 -8.48 15.03
CA HIS A 77 6.33 -9.86 15.41
C HIS A 77 5.04 -10.40 14.80
N LEU A 78 4.36 -9.64 13.93
CA LEU A 78 3.21 -10.17 13.19
C LEU A 78 3.72 -11.20 12.17
N PRO A 79 3.30 -12.48 12.26
CA PRO A 79 3.84 -13.51 11.37
C PRO A 79 3.56 -13.21 9.89
N VAL A 80 4.56 -13.45 9.04
CA VAL A 80 4.45 -13.24 7.61
C VAL A 80 3.32 -14.08 7.01
N GLU A 81 3.11 -15.30 7.49
CA GLU A 81 2.01 -16.15 7.04
C GLU A 81 0.65 -15.54 7.33
N SER A 82 0.49 -14.95 8.50
CA SER A 82 -0.75 -14.25 8.87
C SER A 82 -0.97 -13.02 8.00
N ILE A 83 0.08 -12.29 7.67
CA ILE A 83 0.01 -11.13 6.76
C ILE A 83 -0.45 -11.59 5.39
N ALA A 84 0.14 -12.66 4.85
CA ALA A 84 -0.23 -13.18 3.54
C ALA A 84 -1.72 -13.52 3.47
N LEU A 85 -2.23 -14.26 4.46
CA LEU A 85 -3.65 -14.62 4.55
C LEU A 85 -4.54 -13.39 4.68
N SER A 86 -4.15 -12.43 5.52
CA SER A 86 -4.92 -11.19 5.74
C SER A 86 -5.01 -10.32 4.49
N CYS A 87 -4.05 -10.45 3.58
CA CYS A 87 -4.03 -9.71 2.31
C CYS A 87 -4.63 -10.48 1.14
N GLY A 88 -5.25 -11.63 1.39
CA GLY A 88 -5.95 -12.38 0.37
C GLY A 88 -5.11 -13.44 -0.35
N TYR A 89 -3.88 -13.71 0.12
CA TYR A 89 -3.04 -14.78 -0.42
C TYR A 89 -3.24 -16.05 0.38
N GLN A 90 -3.71 -17.09 -0.26
CA GLN A 90 -3.92 -18.39 0.40
C GLN A 90 -2.62 -19.17 0.58
N ASP A 91 -1.65 -18.94 -0.31
CA ASP A 91 -0.35 -19.60 -0.27
C ASP A 91 0.75 -18.57 0.09
N PRO A 92 1.41 -18.74 1.25
CA PRO A 92 2.48 -17.84 1.66
C PRO A 92 3.67 -17.80 0.70
N LEU A 93 3.94 -18.89 -0.04
CA LEU A 93 5.03 -18.93 -1.02
C LEU A 93 4.71 -18.05 -2.23
N VAL A 94 3.46 -18.10 -2.69
CA VAL A 94 2.98 -17.23 -3.79
C VAL A 94 3.05 -15.77 -3.34
N PHE A 95 2.65 -15.49 -2.11
CA PHE A 95 2.73 -14.16 -1.53
C PHE A 95 4.18 -13.64 -1.50
N SER A 96 5.09 -14.41 -0.96
CA SER A 96 6.50 -14.02 -0.82
C SER A 96 7.13 -13.73 -2.17
N LYS A 97 6.81 -14.53 -3.18
CA LYS A 97 7.32 -14.38 -4.54
C LYS A 97 6.77 -13.10 -5.18
N ALA A 98 5.46 -12.85 -5.05
CA ALA A 98 4.83 -11.64 -5.56
C ALA A 98 5.38 -10.40 -4.85
N PHE A 99 5.55 -10.46 -3.54
CA PHE A 99 6.10 -9.36 -2.76
C PHE A 99 7.51 -9.01 -3.20
N ARG A 100 8.36 -10.02 -3.35
CA ARG A 100 9.74 -9.83 -3.81
C ARG A 100 9.80 -9.22 -5.21
N GLN A 101 8.91 -9.64 -6.12
CA GLN A 101 8.82 -9.05 -7.45
C GLN A 101 8.49 -7.56 -7.39
N MET A 102 7.59 -7.17 -6.51
CA MET A 102 7.15 -5.78 -6.40
C MET A 102 8.15 -4.91 -5.64
N LYS A 103 8.69 -5.41 -4.53
CA LYS A 103 9.54 -4.62 -3.61
C LYS A 103 11.04 -4.88 -3.78
N GLY A 104 11.43 -5.89 -4.54
CA GLY A 104 12.83 -6.26 -4.76
C GLY A 104 13.47 -7.08 -3.65
N VAL A 105 12.81 -7.22 -2.50
CA VAL A 105 13.30 -8.00 -1.35
C VAL A 105 12.16 -8.83 -0.77
N SER A 106 12.52 -9.88 -0.01
CA SER A 106 11.54 -10.70 0.68
C SER A 106 10.79 -9.92 1.76
N PRO A 107 9.60 -10.38 2.17
CA PRO A 107 8.87 -9.72 3.27
C PRO A 107 9.70 -9.60 4.56
N THR A 108 10.44 -10.62 4.93
CA THR A 108 11.27 -10.61 6.14
C THR A 108 12.39 -9.57 6.03
N MET A 109 13.04 -9.50 4.87
CA MET A 109 14.11 -8.53 4.64
C MET A 109 13.55 -7.10 4.61
N TYR A 110 12.39 -6.92 4.00
CA TYR A 110 11.70 -5.62 3.96
C TYR A 110 11.41 -5.12 5.38
N ARG A 111 10.91 -5.99 6.25
CA ARG A 111 10.67 -5.65 7.67
C ARG A 111 11.96 -5.23 8.38
N LYS A 112 13.04 -5.96 8.17
CA LYS A 112 14.34 -5.63 8.78
C LYS A 112 14.85 -4.27 8.34
N GLN A 113 14.75 -3.97 7.05
CA GLN A 113 15.18 -2.68 6.49
C GLN A 113 14.37 -1.52 7.07
N ILE A 114 13.05 -1.67 7.17
CA ILE A 114 12.17 -0.64 7.74
C ILE A 114 12.49 -0.41 9.21
N GLN A 115 12.66 -1.46 9.99
CA GLN A 115 13.00 -1.34 11.42
C GLN A 115 14.32 -0.63 11.62
N GLN A 116 15.33 -0.90 10.79
CA GLN A 116 16.61 -0.21 10.84
C GLN A 116 16.46 1.28 10.50
N ASP A 117 15.69 1.59 9.47
CA ASP A 117 15.45 2.98 9.04
C ASP A 117 14.64 3.75 10.09
N GLU A 118 13.61 3.16 10.67
CA GLU A 118 12.84 3.77 11.75
C GLU A 118 13.71 4.05 12.97
N ASN A 119 14.53 3.11 13.37
CA ASN A 119 15.44 3.29 14.51
C ASN A 119 16.43 4.41 14.25
N ARG A 120 16.93 4.53 13.02
CA ARG A 120 17.84 5.61 12.64
C ARG A 120 17.13 6.97 12.67
N VAL A 121 15.95 7.06 12.07
CA VAL A 121 15.14 8.30 12.04
C VAL A 121 14.77 8.71 13.47
N ASN A 122 14.34 7.77 14.31
CA ASN A 122 14.00 8.05 15.69
C ASN A 122 15.21 8.54 16.49
N ARG A 123 16.37 7.96 16.28
CA ARG A 123 17.61 8.42 16.94
C ARG A 123 17.97 9.84 16.52
N GLU A 124 17.88 10.15 15.25
CA GLU A 124 18.16 11.50 14.74
C GLU A 124 17.16 12.52 15.30
N HIS A 125 15.88 12.14 15.34
CA HIS A 125 14.83 12.99 15.89
C HIS A 125 15.07 13.26 17.38
N LEU A 126 15.37 12.24 18.17
CA LEU A 126 15.69 12.37 19.59
C LEU A 126 16.91 13.29 19.79
N LYS A 127 17.92 13.14 18.97
CA LYS A 127 19.12 13.99 19.01
C LYS A 127 18.76 15.46 18.78
N GLN A 128 17.92 15.75 17.80
CA GLN A 128 17.45 17.09 17.50
C GLN A 128 16.65 17.69 18.64
N VAL A 129 15.78 16.89 19.26
CA VAL A 129 14.99 17.30 20.40
C VAL A 129 15.89 17.61 21.60
N GLU A 130 16.86 16.75 21.89
CA GLU A 130 17.83 16.96 22.95
C GLU A 130 18.67 18.24 22.74
N GLU A 131 19.12 18.48 21.51
CA GLU A 131 19.84 19.70 21.17
C GLU A 131 18.96 20.93 21.36
N PHE A 132 17.71 20.87 20.96
CA PHE A 132 16.75 21.97 21.11
C PHE A 132 16.52 22.27 22.61
N ILE A 133 16.30 21.24 23.43
CA ILE A 133 16.12 21.38 24.87
C ILE A 133 17.36 22.01 25.50
N SER A 134 18.57 21.58 25.12
CA SER A 134 19.82 22.14 25.61
C SER A 134 19.95 23.62 25.26
N ARG A 135 19.56 24.02 24.05
CA ARG A 135 19.57 25.44 23.64
C ARG A 135 18.60 26.27 24.43
N VAL A 136 17.39 25.78 24.63
CA VAL A 136 16.38 26.48 25.46
C VAL A 136 16.85 26.63 26.89
N GLY A 137 17.41 25.56 27.46
CA GLY A 137 17.98 25.60 28.82
C GLY A 137 19.10 26.62 28.95
N ARG A 138 19.97 26.73 27.96
CA ARG A 138 21.06 27.73 27.94
C ARG A 138 20.50 29.14 27.82
N LEU A 139 19.45 29.36 27.03
CA LEU A 139 18.80 30.66 26.90
C LEU A 139 18.14 31.10 28.20
N GLU A 140 17.50 30.19 28.90
CA GLU A 140 16.86 30.48 30.22
C GLU A 140 17.90 30.77 31.28
N LEU A 141 19.02 30.05 31.32
CA LEU A 141 20.09 30.25 32.29
C LEU A 141 21.00 31.40 31.93
N GLY A 142 21.20 31.69 30.63
CA GLY A 142 22.08 32.75 30.16
C GLY A 142 21.36 34.06 29.81
N GLY A 143 20.04 34.10 29.91
CA GLY A 143 19.22 35.24 29.49
C GLY A 143 19.00 36.31 30.57
N GLU A 144 19.54 36.10 31.76
CA GLU A 144 19.43 37.12 32.80
C GLU A 144 20.56 38.15 32.61
N PRO A 145 20.20 39.41 32.61
CA PRO A 145 21.20 40.48 32.59
C PRO A 145 21.92 40.58 33.93
#